data_96802b02440c98532745d6218c914e05
#
_entry.id   96802b02440c98532745d6218c914e05
#
_cell.length_a   1.000
_cell.length_b   1.000
_cell.length_c   1.000
_cell.angle_alpha   90.00
_cell.angle_beta   90.00
_cell.angle_gamma   90.00
#
_symmetry.space_group_name_H-M   'P 1'
#
loop_
_entity.id
_entity.type
_entity.pdbx_description
1 polymer ?
#
loop_
_entity_poly.entity_id
_entity_poly.type
_entity_poly.pdbx_seq_one_letter_code
_entity_poly.pdbx_strand_id
1 'polypeptide(L)'
;ISGDRRCILSCERVALNFLQTLSAVSNSAYQLTKKANKKNIQILYTRKTIPGWRYAIDLACRKHGCLPHRKNLKESILIKENHLKCIDNFSQFIHECRKLNKKIIVEANSIAQLKGILQESGIHRVLLDNFTPNEVRKALRITSKTKIELSGNININNIHNYLIPGVDYISVGSITKNITATDMTLLVK
;
A
#
# COMPACT_ATOMS: atom_id res chain seq x y z
N ILE A 1 -0.70 4.54 34.15
CA ILE A 1 -0.83 6.01 34.04
C ILE A 1 -1.04 6.53 35.47
N SER A 2 -0.32 7.60 35.85
CA SER A 2 -0.49 8.30 37.12
C SER A 2 -0.66 9.79 36.86
N GLY A 3 -1.48 10.46 37.65
CA GLY A 3 -1.75 11.88 37.51
C GLY A 3 -3.05 12.31 38.20
N ASP A 4 -3.47 13.55 37.96
CA ASP A 4 -4.74 14.07 38.47
C ASP A 4 -5.92 13.26 37.89
N ARG A 5 -6.80 12.79 38.80
CA ARG A 5 -7.94 11.92 38.44
C ARG A 5 -8.90 12.59 37.44
N ARG A 6 -9.17 13.89 37.61
CA ARG A 6 -10.10 14.63 36.74
C ARG A 6 -9.53 14.74 35.35
N CYS A 7 -8.24 15.02 35.23
CA CYS A 7 -7.54 15.07 33.93
C CYS A 7 -7.55 13.70 33.24
N ILE A 8 -7.22 12.62 33.96
CA ILE A 8 -7.23 11.26 33.44
C ILE A 8 -8.60 10.89 32.88
N LEU A 9 -9.66 11.07 33.68
CA LEU A 9 -11.03 10.73 33.29
C LEU A 9 -11.53 11.61 32.12
N SER A 10 -11.19 12.90 32.12
CA SER A 10 -11.57 13.80 31.03
C SER A 10 -10.91 13.45 29.69
N CYS A 11 -9.69 12.94 29.71
CA CYS A 11 -8.93 12.58 28.50
C CYS A 11 -9.10 11.11 28.08
N GLU A 12 -9.71 10.28 28.94
CA GLU A 12 -9.80 8.82 28.75
C GLU A 12 -10.26 8.43 27.34
N ARG A 13 -11.43 8.91 26.94
CA ARG A 13 -12.03 8.50 25.66
C ARG A 13 -11.17 8.90 24.46
N VAL A 14 -10.61 10.09 24.49
CA VAL A 14 -9.73 10.57 23.41
C VAL A 14 -8.46 9.72 23.35
N ALA A 15 -7.82 9.47 24.49
CA ALA A 15 -6.62 8.62 24.56
C ALA A 15 -6.89 7.19 24.07
N LEU A 16 -7.99 6.58 24.52
CA LEU A 16 -8.38 5.24 24.08
C LEU A 16 -8.66 5.18 22.59
N ASN A 17 -9.34 6.16 22.01
CA ASN A 17 -9.60 6.19 20.56
C ASN A 17 -8.30 6.17 19.75
N PHE A 18 -7.28 6.94 20.16
CA PHE A 18 -5.97 6.91 19.51
C PHE A 18 -5.28 5.55 19.69
N LEU A 19 -5.21 5.05 20.91
CA LEU A 19 -4.56 3.78 21.23
C LEU A 19 -5.21 2.62 20.49
N GLN A 20 -6.52 2.48 20.54
CA GLN A 20 -7.29 1.42 19.91
C GLN A 20 -7.07 1.41 18.39
N THR A 21 -7.19 2.58 17.75
CA THR A 21 -7.06 2.70 16.30
C THR A 21 -5.62 2.45 15.83
N LEU A 22 -4.63 3.09 16.46
CA LEU A 22 -3.23 2.96 16.03
C LEU A 22 -2.64 1.60 16.38
N SER A 23 -3.08 0.95 17.47
CA SER A 23 -2.70 -0.43 17.80
C SER A 23 -3.23 -1.39 16.74
N ALA A 24 -4.46 -1.20 16.23
CA ALA A 24 -5.03 -2.02 15.18
C ALA A 24 -4.25 -1.87 13.85
N VAL A 25 -3.89 -0.63 13.48
CA VAL A 25 -3.04 -0.36 12.30
C VAL A 25 -1.67 -1.02 12.45
N SER A 26 -1.04 -0.81 13.60
CA SER A 26 0.28 -1.36 13.94
C SER A 26 0.28 -2.89 13.88
N ASN A 27 -0.73 -3.55 14.47
CA ASN A 27 -0.87 -4.99 14.44
C ASN A 27 -1.09 -5.52 13.02
N SER A 28 -1.97 -4.89 12.24
CA SER A 28 -2.20 -5.26 10.83
C SER A 28 -0.93 -5.16 10.00
N ALA A 29 -0.17 -4.08 10.16
CA ALA A 29 1.12 -3.87 9.50
C ALA A 29 2.13 -4.98 9.89
N TYR A 30 2.25 -5.29 11.20
CA TYR A 30 3.12 -6.35 11.69
C TYR A 30 2.78 -7.72 11.11
N GLN A 31 1.52 -8.11 11.17
CA GLN A 31 1.04 -9.40 10.68
C GLN A 31 1.31 -9.60 9.19
N LEU A 32 1.03 -8.59 8.38
CA LEU A 32 1.23 -8.62 6.94
C LEU A 32 2.72 -8.67 6.58
N THR A 33 3.53 -7.82 7.20
CA THR A 33 4.97 -7.78 6.97
C THR A 33 5.63 -9.08 7.39
N LYS A 34 5.26 -9.66 8.55
CA LYS A 34 5.79 -10.96 9.01
C LYS A 34 5.52 -12.08 8.01
N LYS A 35 4.34 -12.08 7.35
CA LYS A 35 4.03 -13.07 6.30
C LYS A 35 4.83 -12.82 5.03
N ALA A 36 4.92 -11.56 4.59
CA ALA A 36 5.55 -11.17 3.31
C ALA A 36 7.09 -11.30 3.33
N ASN A 37 7.72 -10.96 4.45
CA ASN A 37 9.19 -11.04 4.59
C ASN A 37 9.74 -12.44 4.37
N LYS A 38 8.97 -13.49 4.68
CA LYS A 38 9.34 -14.90 4.40
C LYS A 38 9.52 -15.17 2.90
N LYS A 39 9.04 -14.30 2.03
CA LYS A 39 9.11 -14.40 0.57
C LYS A 39 9.86 -13.23 -0.07
N ASN A 40 10.53 -12.39 0.72
CA ASN A 40 11.22 -11.17 0.29
C ASN A 40 10.29 -10.18 -0.44
N ILE A 41 9.01 -10.12 -0.05
CA ILE A 41 8.01 -9.22 -0.63
C ILE A 41 7.80 -8.05 0.32
N GLN A 42 7.91 -6.82 -0.20
CA GLN A 42 7.72 -5.61 0.58
C GLN A 42 6.24 -5.21 0.63
N ILE A 43 5.70 -5.05 1.85
CA ILE A 43 4.34 -4.51 2.04
C ILE A 43 4.36 -2.99 1.93
N LEU A 44 3.40 -2.47 1.15
CA LEU A 44 3.14 -1.04 1.01
C LEU A 44 1.77 -0.69 1.61
N TYR A 45 1.71 0.42 2.36
CA TYR A 45 0.45 1.00 2.80
C TYR A 45 0.03 2.17 1.90
N THR A 46 -1.28 2.42 1.83
CA THR A 46 -1.86 3.38 0.89
C THR A 46 -2.14 4.74 1.54
N ARG A 47 -2.43 5.75 0.70
CA ARG A 47 -2.89 7.07 1.14
C ARG A 47 -4.40 7.14 1.46
N LYS A 48 -5.10 6.00 1.39
CA LYS A 48 -6.51 5.87 1.77
C LYS A 48 -6.59 5.77 3.30
N THR A 49 -6.59 6.90 3.99
CA THR A 49 -6.53 6.99 5.46
C THR A 49 -7.75 7.75 5.99
N ILE A 50 -8.03 7.62 7.28
CA ILE A 50 -8.95 8.50 7.99
C ILE A 50 -8.43 9.96 7.83
N PRO A 51 -9.29 10.92 7.49
CA PRO A 51 -8.90 12.34 7.41
C PRO A 51 -8.23 12.81 8.70
N GLY A 52 -7.14 13.57 8.57
CA GLY A 52 -6.36 14.06 9.70
C GLY A 52 -5.36 13.06 10.32
N TRP A 53 -5.55 11.75 10.13
CA TRP A 53 -4.76 10.72 10.82
C TRP A 53 -3.56 10.19 10.01
N ARG A 54 -3.33 10.70 8.81
CA ARG A 54 -2.30 10.15 7.91
C ARG A 54 -0.92 10.03 8.52
N TYR A 55 -0.49 11.05 9.29
CA TYR A 55 0.83 11.04 9.92
C TYR A 55 0.96 9.94 10.98
N ALA A 56 -0.03 9.81 11.87
CA ALA A 56 -0.02 8.79 12.90
C ALA A 56 -0.11 7.37 12.33
N ILE A 57 -0.93 7.18 11.29
CA ILE A 57 -1.04 5.91 10.56
C ILE A 57 0.28 5.57 9.85
N ASP A 58 0.96 6.55 9.23
CA ASP A 58 2.29 6.39 8.62
C ASP A 58 3.30 5.88 9.64
N LEU A 59 3.37 6.49 10.84
CA LEU A 59 4.25 6.04 11.91
C LEU A 59 3.96 4.61 12.36
N ALA A 60 2.68 4.28 12.57
CA ALA A 60 2.27 2.94 13.00
C ALA A 60 2.64 1.87 11.96
N CYS A 61 2.47 2.16 10.66
CA CYS A 61 2.84 1.24 9.58
C CYS A 61 4.36 1.03 9.48
N ARG A 62 5.14 2.12 9.52
CA ARG A 62 6.61 2.05 9.37
C ARG A 62 7.30 1.33 10.50
N LYS A 63 6.78 1.39 11.72
CA LYS A 63 7.33 0.69 12.88
C LYS A 63 7.53 -0.81 12.62
N HIS A 64 6.75 -1.38 11.71
CA HIS A 64 6.81 -2.80 11.35
C HIS A 64 7.35 -3.06 9.94
N GLY A 65 8.08 -2.10 9.36
CA GLY A 65 8.74 -2.27 8.07
C GLY A 65 7.83 -2.12 6.85
N CYS A 66 6.56 -1.71 7.02
CA CYS A 66 5.75 -1.29 5.87
C CYS A 66 6.30 0.01 5.30
N LEU A 67 6.33 0.13 3.97
CA LEU A 67 6.71 1.36 3.28
C LEU A 67 5.48 2.06 2.70
N PRO A 68 5.50 3.40 2.53
CA PRO A 68 4.45 4.06 1.80
C PRO A 68 4.49 3.65 0.33
N HIS A 69 3.32 3.42 -0.29
CA HIS A 69 3.24 3.30 -1.75
C HIS A 69 3.87 4.54 -2.42
N ARG A 70 3.45 5.72 -1.97
CA ARG A 70 4.09 7.04 -2.18
C ARG A 70 3.65 7.99 -1.07
N LYS A 71 4.52 8.86 -0.61
CA LYS A 71 4.19 9.83 0.45
C LYS A 71 3.24 10.92 -0.04
N ASN A 72 3.50 11.43 -1.25
CA ASN A 72 2.76 12.52 -1.86
C ASN A 72 2.81 12.42 -3.39
N LEU A 73 2.19 13.39 -4.09
CA LEU A 73 2.16 13.44 -5.55
C LEU A 73 3.49 13.86 -6.18
N LYS A 74 4.43 14.41 -5.40
CA LYS A 74 5.73 14.87 -5.90
C LYS A 74 6.79 13.76 -5.92
N GLU A 75 6.61 12.68 -5.14
CA GLU A 75 7.59 11.61 -4.98
C GLU A 75 7.68 10.68 -6.19
N SER A 76 6.53 10.34 -6.78
CA SER A 76 6.45 9.43 -7.93
C SER A 76 5.24 9.75 -8.81
N ILE A 77 5.37 9.44 -10.09
CA ILE A 77 4.29 9.51 -11.06
C ILE A 77 3.55 8.18 -11.01
N LEU A 78 2.26 8.22 -10.70
CA LEU A 78 1.39 7.04 -10.74
C LEU A 78 0.33 7.24 -11.82
N ILE A 79 0.46 6.50 -12.90
CA ILE A 79 -0.45 6.50 -14.03
C ILE A 79 -1.50 5.41 -13.78
N LYS A 80 -2.75 5.83 -13.67
CA LYS A 80 -3.90 4.97 -13.40
C LYS A 80 -4.81 4.83 -14.62
N GLU A 81 -5.78 3.90 -14.54
CA GLU A 81 -6.75 3.69 -15.61
C GLU A 81 -7.36 4.99 -16.15
N ASN A 82 -7.81 5.89 -15.27
CA ASN A 82 -8.41 7.16 -15.69
C ASN A 82 -7.41 8.09 -16.41
N HIS A 83 -6.13 8.04 -16.03
CA HIS A 83 -5.11 8.78 -16.77
C HIS A 83 -4.88 8.17 -18.16
N LEU A 84 -4.82 6.83 -18.24
CA LEU A 84 -4.62 6.13 -19.54
C LEU A 84 -5.73 6.44 -20.55
N LYS A 85 -6.98 6.65 -20.07
CA LYS A 85 -8.10 7.05 -20.92
C LYS A 85 -7.98 8.47 -21.51
N CYS A 86 -7.14 9.32 -20.90
CA CYS A 86 -6.92 10.71 -21.31
C CYS A 86 -5.61 10.89 -22.09
N ILE A 87 -4.86 9.81 -22.37
CA ILE A 87 -3.57 9.85 -23.03
C ILE A 87 -3.73 9.33 -24.46
N ASP A 88 -3.57 10.21 -25.45
CA ASP A 88 -3.67 9.84 -26.86
C ASP A 88 -2.46 9.04 -27.35
N ASN A 89 -1.26 9.39 -26.89
CA ASN A 89 -0.01 8.70 -27.23
C ASN A 89 0.77 8.34 -25.97
N PHE A 90 0.69 7.07 -25.57
CA PHE A 90 1.29 6.58 -24.34
C PHE A 90 2.82 6.65 -24.36
N SER A 91 3.47 6.32 -25.47
CA SER A 91 4.92 6.37 -25.61
C SER A 91 5.47 7.78 -25.47
N GLN A 92 4.83 8.75 -26.12
CA GLN A 92 5.19 10.16 -25.98
C GLN A 92 4.99 10.64 -24.55
N PHE A 93 3.90 10.27 -23.90
CA PHE A 93 3.63 10.63 -22.51
C PHE A 93 4.68 10.06 -21.55
N ILE A 94 5.07 8.78 -21.69
CA ILE A 94 6.14 8.18 -20.89
C ILE A 94 7.48 8.90 -21.15
N HIS A 95 7.78 9.27 -22.39
CA HIS A 95 8.98 10.05 -22.71
C HIS A 95 9.01 11.38 -21.94
N GLU A 96 7.91 12.13 -21.90
CA GLU A 96 7.83 13.38 -21.11
C GLU A 96 7.92 13.13 -19.61
N CYS A 97 7.29 12.06 -19.09
CA CYS A 97 7.40 11.69 -17.68
C CYS A 97 8.85 11.39 -17.26
N ARG A 98 9.66 10.81 -18.15
CA ARG A 98 11.08 10.51 -17.88
C ARG A 98 11.93 11.76 -17.65
N LYS A 99 11.62 12.87 -18.33
CA LYS A 99 12.32 14.16 -18.15
C LYS A 99 12.18 14.71 -16.72
N LEU A 100 11.16 14.27 -15.98
CA LEU A 100 10.93 14.72 -14.60
C LEU A 100 11.81 14.03 -13.55
N ASN A 101 12.64 13.07 -13.93
CA ASN A 101 13.53 12.30 -13.04
C ASN A 101 12.82 11.69 -11.82
N LYS A 102 11.58 11.22 -12.01
CA LYS A 102 10.78 10.57 -10.95
C LYS A 102 10.52 9.11 -11.29
N LYS A 103 10.28 8.31 -10.26
CA LYS A 103 9.84 6.93 -10.45
C LYS A 103 8.48 6.91 -11.13
N ILE A 104 8.38 6.23 -12.26
CA ILE A 104 7.15 6.04 -13.01
C ILE A 104 6.54 4.70 -12.62
N ILE A 105 5.30 4.73 -12.16
CA ILE A 105 4.51 3.57 -11.78
C ILE A 105 3.27 3.56 -12.67
N VAL A 106 2.99 2.45 -13.34
CA VAL A 106 1.83 2.33 -14.23
C VAL A 106 0.93 1.21 -13.73
N GLU A 107 -0.36 1.49 -13.63
CA GLU A 107 -1.39 0.52 -13.26
C GLU A 107 -1.84 -0.26 -14.50
N ALA A 108 -1.91 -1.59 -14.38
CA ALA A 108 -2.42 -2.49 -15.39
C ALA A 108 -3.59 -3.31 -14.81
N ASN A 109 -4.71 -3.35 -15.54
CA ASN A 109 -5.92 -4.10 -15.16
C ASN A 109 -6.10 -5.37 -16.00
N SER A 110 -5.18 -5.65 -16.93
CA SER A 110 -5.20 -6.84 -17.76
C SER A 110 -3.81 -7.21 -18.26
N ILE A 111 -3.65 -8.48 -18.68
CA ILE A 111 -2.41 -8.95 -19.32
C ILE A 111 -2.13 -8.20 -20.64
N ALA A 112 -3.16 -7.80 -21.38
CA ALA A 112 -2.99 -7.03 -22.61
C ALA A 112 -2.39 -5.64 -22.32
N GLN A 113 -2.93 -4.92 -21.33
CA GLN A 113 -2.36 -3.65 -20.87
C GLN A 113 -0.92 -3.82 -20.36
N LEU A 114 -0.66 -4.85 -19.55
CA LEU A 114 0.69 -5.14 -19.07
C LEU A 114 1.68 -5.28 -20.22
N LYS A 115 1.33 -6.05 -21.27
CA LYS A 115 2.18 -6.21 -22.44
C LYS A 115 2.48 -4.88 -23.13
N GLY A 116 1.48 -4.01 -23.29
CA GLY A 116 1.68 -2.67 -23.87
C GLY A 116 2.60 -1.80 -23.00
N ILE A 117 2.40 -1.81 -21.69
CA ILE A 117 3.22 -1.06 -20.74
C ILE A 117 4.69 -1.53 -20.77
N LEU A 118 4.93 -2.83 -20.91
CA LEU A 118 6.27 -3.42 -20.94
C LEU A 118 7.07 -3.11 -22.21
N GLN A 119 6.43 -2.59 -23.25
CA GLN A 119 7.14 -2.08 -24.46
C GLN A 119 7.87 -0.76 -24.16
N GLU A 120 7.45 -0.04 -23.11
CA GLU A 120 8.02 1.25 -22.78
C GLU A 120 9.21 1.12 -21.83
N SER A 121 10.27 1.86 -22.11
CA SER A 121 11.44 1.95 -21.23
C SER A 121 11.26 3.01 -20.14
N GLY A 122 11.95 2.82 -19.01
CA GLY A 122 11.97 3.81 -17.90
C GLY A 122 10.81 3.69 -16.92
N ILE A 123 9.95 2.70 -17.07
CA ILE A 123 8.93 2.38 -16.06
C ILE A 123 9.61 1.67 -14.89
N HIS A 124 9.49 2.27 -13.70
CA HIS A 124 10.12 1.76 -12.48
C HIS A 124 9.45 0.48 -11.97
N ARG A 125 8.11 0.44 -12.00
CA ARG A 125 7.32 -0.75 -11.67
C ARG A 125 5.93 -0.70 -12.31
N VAL A 126 5.34 -1.87 -12.50
CA VAL A 126 3.93 -2.00 -12.90
C VAL A 126 3.13 -2.49 -11.70
N LEU A 127 2.01 -1.82 -11.46
CA LEU A 127 1.03 -2.19 -10.45
C LEU A 127 -0.07 -2.99 -11.12
N LEU A 128 -0.18 -4.28 -10.77
CA LEU A 128 -1.25 -5.16 -11.23
C LEU A 128 -2.45 -4.96 -10.29
N ASP A 129 -3.51 -4.32 -10.79
CA ASP A 129 -4.69 -4.01 -9.99
C ASP A 129 -5.77 -5.07 -10.17
N ASN A 130 -6.22 -5.64 -9.05
CA ASN A 130 -7.24 -6.69 -8.98
C ASN A 130 -6.94 -7.98 -9.79
N PHE A 131 -5.69 -8.29 -10.05
CA PHE A 131 -5.30 -9.56 -10.67
C PHE A 131 -5.54 -10.73 -9.72
N THR A 132 -6.09 -11.81 -10.24
CA THR A 132 -6.14 -13.10 -9.52
C THR A 132 -4.74 -13.71 -9.38
N PRO A 133 -4.50 -14.62 -8.42
CA PRO A 133 -3.20 -15.29 -8.30
C PRO A 133 -2.74 -15.99 -9.57
N ASN A 134 -3.65 -16.52 -10.38
CA ASN A 134 -3.32 -17.16 -11.66
C ASN A 134 -2.89 -16.13 -12.71
N GLU A 135 -3.55 -14.98 -12.78
CA GLU A 135 -3.15 -13.89 -13.66
C GLU A 135 -1.81 -13.28 -13.25
N VAL A 136 -1.54 -13.16 -11.94
CA VAL A 136 -0.22 -12.75 -11.44
C VAL A 136 0.87 -13.70 -11.94
N ARG A 137 0.67 -15.01 -11.85
CA ARG A 137 1.65 -15.99 -12.38
C ARG A 137 1.87 -15.85 -13.88
N LYS A 138 0.80 -15.58 -14.66
CA LYS A 138 0.92 -15.29 -16.09
C LYS A 138 1.69 -13.99 -16.35
N ALA A 139 1.41 -12.94 -15.59
CA ALA A 139 2.10 -11.65 -15.68
C ALA A 139 3.60 -11.80 -15.41
N LEU A 140 3.98 -12.53 -14.38
CA LEU A 140 5.39 -12.77 -14.02
C LEU A 140 6.18 -13.51 -15.10
N ARG A 141 5.55 -14.36 -15.93
CA ARG A 141 6.21 -15.06 -17.04
C ARG A 141 6.62 -14.14 -18.20
N ILE A 142 5.93 -13.01 -18.34
CA ILE A 142 6.20 -12.04 -19.42
C ILE A 142 6.99 -10.82 -18.92
N THR A 143 7.23 -10.74 -17.60
CA THR A 143 7.94 -9.61 -16.99
C THR A 143 9.34 -10.07 -16.60
N SER A 144 10.39 -9.42 -17.12
CA SER A 144 11.78 -9.84 -16.86
C SER A 144 12.60 -8.86 -16.04
N LYS A 145 12.40 -7.56 -16.20
CA LYS A 145 13.24 -6.50 -15.60
C LYS A 145 12.46 -5.48 -14.79
N THR A 146 11.17 -5.32 -15.05
CA THR A 146 10.33 -4.33 -14.39
C THR A 146 9.77 -4.90 -13.10
N LYS A 147 9.85 -4.14 -12.02
CA LYS A 147 9.31 -4.56 -10.71
C LYS A 147 7.80 -4.69 -10.75
N ILE A 148 7.29 -5.69 -10.05
CA ILE A 148 5.86 -5.98 -9.96
C ILE A 148 5.32 -5.64 -8.59
N GLU A 149 4.28 -4.82 -8.60
CA GLU A 149 3.47 -4.50 -7.42
C GLU A 149 2.07 -5.09 -7.61
N LEU A 150 1.52 -5.70 -6.57
CA LEU A 150 0.13 -6.15 -6.54
C LEU A 150 -0.74 -5.16 -5.75
N SER A 151 -1.95 -4.94 -6.21
CA SER A 151 -2.98 -4.15 -5.54
C SER A 151 -4.37 -4.75 -5.80
N GLY A 152 -5.34 -4.31 -5.01
CA GLY A 152 -6.75 -4.72 -5.17
C GLY A 152 -7.19 -5.81 -4.19
N ASN A 153 -8.04 -5.43 -3.24
CA ASN A 153 -8.75 -6.31 -2.30
C ASN A 153 -7.86 -7.30 -1.49
N ILE A 154 -6.55 -7.04 -1.40
CA ILE A 154 -5.63 -7.86 -0.61
C ILE A 154 -5.71 -7.45 0.86
N ASN A 155 -5.77 -8.44 1.75
CA ASN A 155 -5.88 -8.29 3.20
C ASN A 155 -5.21 -9.47 3.92
N ILE A 156 -5.24 -9.46 5.25
CA ILE A 156 -4.55 -10.47 6.09
C ILE A 156 -5.06 -11.91 5.84
N ASN A 157 -6.32 -12.08 5.44
CA ASN A 157 -6.94 -13.39 5.25
C ASN A 157 -6.56 -14.02 3.91
N ASN A 158 -6.34 -13.23 2.85
CA ASN A 158 -6.07 -13.72 1.51
C ASN A 158 -4.65 -13.46 0.99
N ILE A 159 -3.82 -12.71 1.72
CA ILE A 159 -2.46 -12.36 1.28
C ILE A 159 -1.61 -13.60 0.94
N HIS A 160 -1.84 -14.73 1.61
CA HIS A 160 -1.08 -15.95 1.37
C HIS A 160 -1.17 -16.45 -0.08
N ASN A 161 -2.27 -16.17 -0.79
CA ASN A 161 -2.47 -16.48 -2.21
C ASN A 161 -1.62 -15.61 -3.13
N TYR A 162 -1.16 -14.45 -2.64
CA TYR A 162 -0.42 -13.43 -3.40
C TYR A 162 1.07 -13.38 -3.05
N LEU A 163 1.54 -14.18 -2.10
CA LEU A 163 2.96 -14.31 -1.77
C LEU A 163 3.68 -15.18 -2.82
N ILE A 164 3.65 -14.73 -4.08
CA ILE A 164 4.14 -15.45 -5.25
C ILE A 164 5.59 -15.01 -5.52
N PRO A 165 6.56 -15.95 -5.68
CA PRO A 165 7.92 -15.61 -6.05
C PRO A 165 7.98 -14.78 -7.35
N GLY A 166 8.76 -13.71 -7.34
CA GLY A 166 8.83 -12.74 -8.45
C GLY A 166 7.98 -11.49 -8.27
N VAL A 167 7.11 -11.46 -7.26
CA VAL A 167 6.42 -10.23 -6.82
C VAL A 167 7.37 -9.43 -5.92
N ASP A 168 7.55 -8.14 -6.18
CA ASP A 168 8.39 -7.26 -5.36
C ASP A 168 7.59 -6.57 -4.25
N TYR A 169 6.38 -6.12 -4.55
CA TYR A 169 5.57 -5.29 -3.66
C TYR A 169 4.11 -5.74 -3.60
N ILE A 170 3.50 -5.59 -2.43
CA ILE A 170 2.05 -5.74 -2.27
C ILE A 170 1.50 -4.50 -1.55
N SER A 171 0.65 -3.73 -2.24
CA SER A 171 -0.07 -2.59 -1.68
C SER A 171 -1.35 -3.05 -1.01
N VAL A 172 -1.44 -2.81 0.31
CA VAL A 172 -2.56 -3.27 1.14
C VAL A 172 -3.34 -2.08 1.69
N GLY A 173 -4.44 -1.75 1.03
CA GLY A 173 -5.31 -0.64 1.46
C GLY A 173 -6.06 -0.91 2.76
N SER A 174 -6.34 -2.16 3.10
CA SER A 174 -7.07 -2.52 4.32
C SER A 174 -6.36 -2.10 5.61
N ILE A 175 -5.03 -1.99 5.60
CA ILE A 175 -4.26 -1.48 6.76
C ILE A 175 -4.74 -0.08 7.17
N THR A 176 -5.05 0.77 6.18
CA THR A 176 -5.25 2.20 6.40
C THR A 176 -6.71 2.67 6.26
N LYS A 177 -7.56 1.90 5.57
CA LYS A 177 -8.96 2.29 5.31
C LYS A 177 -10.00 1.44 6.05
N ASN A 178 -9.69 0.18 6.38
CA ASN A 178 -10.60 -0.77 7.02
C ASN A 178 -10.07 -1.14 8.40
N ILE A 179 -9.95 -0.13 9.28
CA ILE A 179 -9.37 -0.29 10.61
C ILE A 179 -10.47 -0.79 11.55
N THR A 180 -10.30 -1.99 12.08
CA THR A 180 -11.11 -2.49 13.19
C THR A 180 -10.34 -2.20 14.47
N ALA A 181 -10.81 -1.22 15.26
CA ALA A 181 -10.15 -0.78 16.49
C ALA A 181 -9.97 -1.95 17.48
N THR A 182 -8.83 -1.98 18.14
CA THR A 182 -8.59 -2.94 19.22
C THR A 182 -9.40 -2.53 20.44
N ASP A 183 -10.15 -3.45 21.03
CA ASP A 183 -10.89 -3.14 22.25
C ASP A 183 -9.95 -2.92 23.45
N MET A 184 -10.13 -1.80 24.13
CA MET A 184 -9.32 -1.41 25.30
C MET A 184 -10.19 -0.69 26.32
N THR A 185 -9.93 -0.97 27.59
CA THR A 185 -10.62 -0.35 28.73
C THR A 185 -9.60 0.24 29.68
N LEU A 186 -9.89 1.42 30.21
CA LEU A 186 -9.14 2.04 31.32
C LEU A 186 -9.87 1.79 32.64
N LEU A 187 -9.18 1.23 33.60
CA LEU A 187 -9.70 1.00 34.95
C LEU A 187 -8.91 1.86 35.93
N VAL A 188 -9.65 2.58 36.80
CA VAL A 188 -9.05 3.32 37.93
C VAL A 188 -8.90 2.36 39.09
N LYS A 189 -7.69 2.31 39.66
CA LYS A 189 -7.40 1.56 40.89
C LYS A 189 -7.38 2.47 42.10
#